data_3050a3ba2cafd8997d98e25cae2ea002
#
_entry.id   3050a3ba2cafd8997d98e25cae2ea002
#
_cell.length_a   1.000
_cell.length_b   1.000
_cell.length_c   1.000
_cell.angle_alpha   90.00
_cell.angle_beta   90.00
_cell.angle_gamma   90.00
#
_symmetry.space_group_name_H-M   'P 1'
#
loop_
_entity.id
_entity.type
_entity.pdbx_description
1 polymer ?
#
loop_
_entity_poly.entity_id
_entity_poly.type
_entity_poly.pdbx_seq_one_letter_code
_entity_poly.pdbx_strand_id
1 'polypeptide(L)'
;MTKSKVSIIIPHYNGIEVLSECLDSLFQSTYPNLEVIVVDNGSSDDSVDWLKTNHSQVIVIENDKNLGYAGGCNVGALAASGEYLLFLNNDTIHNPDFVELLADFLDLNSKVAAVQPKILNYFHKERPKVLNRILYLLRDQG
;
A
#
# COMPACT_ATOMS: atom_id res chain seq x y z
N MET A 1 3.15 11.14 21.97
CA MET A 1 3.42 9.73 21.65
C MET A 1 3.82 9.65 20.17
N THR A 2 4.83 8.88 19.86
CA THR A 2 5.20 8.62 18.45
C THR A 2 4.15 7.70 17.83
N LYS A 3 3.63 8.05 16.66
CA LYS A 3 2.71 7.19 15.89
C LYS A 3 3.43 5.88 15.50
N SER A 4 2.75 4.75 15.59
CA SER A 4 3.26 3.44 15.16
C SER A 4 3.66 3.47 13.68
N LYS A 5 4.71 2.73 13.31
CA LYS A 5 5.14 2.66 11.91
C LYS A 5 4.17 1.83 11.09
N VAL A 6 3.77 2.33 9.94
CA VAL A 6 2.95 1.63 8.96
C VAL A 6 3.79 1.29 7.74
N SER A 7 3.95 0.00 7.43
CA SER A 7 4.56 -0.47 6.19
C SER A 7 3.46 -0.69 5.15
N ILE A 8 3.54 0.07 4.05
CA ILE A 8 2.61 0.01 2.93
C ILE A 8 3.24 -0.86 1.85
N ILE A 9 2.59 -1.97 1.53
CA ILE A 9 3.07 -2.99 0.60
C ILE A 9 2.24 -2.91 -0.67
N ILE A 10 2.90 -2.62 -1.79
CA ILE A 10 2.27 -2.41 -3.10
C ILE A 10 2.86 -3.42 -4.10
N PRO A 11 2.19 -4.56 -4.34
CA PRO A 11 2.56 -5.43 -5.46
C PRO A 11 2.31 -4.72 -6.79
N HIS A 12 3.30 -4.77 -7.67
CA HIS A 12 3.26 -4.09 -8.96
C HIS A 12 3.66 -5.04 -10.10
N TYR A 13 3.03 -4.89 -11.25
CA TYR A 13 3.40 -5.58 -12.49
C TYR A 13 2.99 -4.74 -13.69
N ASN A 14 3.96 -4.07 -14.33
CA ASN A 14 3.80 -3.14 -15.44
C ASN A 14 2.82 -1.98 -15.17
N GLY A 15 2.92 -0.91 -15.92
CA GLY A 15 2.00 0.24 -15.87
C GLY A 15 2.46 1.35 -14.96
N ILE A 16 3.52 2.06 -15.36
CA ILE A 16 4.12 3.19 -14.64
C ILE A 16 3.08 4.27 -14.30
N GLU A 17 2.19 4.61 -15.24
CA GLU A 17 1.21 5.69 -15.07
C GLU A 17 0.28 5.40 -13.88
N VAL A 18 -0.19 4.16 -13.77
CA VAL A 18 -1.10 3.74 -12.70
C VAL A 18 -0.38 3.77 -11.35
N LEU A 19 0.85 3.25 -11.31
CA LEU A 19 1.68 3.28 -10.11
C LEU A 19 2.02 4.71 -9.69
N SER A 20 2.30 5.61 -10.65
CA SER A 20 2.58 7.01 -10.40
C SER A 20 1.41 7.71 -9.69
N GLU A 21 0.19 7.57 -10.23
CA GLU A 21 -1.01 8.14 -9.61
C GLU A 21 -1.23 7.62 -8.17
N CYS A 22 -1.01 6.32 -7.96
CA CYS A 22 -1.09 5.70 -6.63
C CYS A 22 -0.09 6.32 -5.66
N LEU A 23 1.20 6.39 -6.03
CA LEU A 23 2.26 6.95 -5.19
C LEU A 23 2.09 8.45 -4.96
N ASP A 24 1.68 9.23 -5.97
CA ASP A 24 1.44 10.66 -5.85
C ASP A 24 0.35 10.96 -4.81
N SER A 25 -0.73 10.19 -4.81
CA SER A 25 -1.78 10.33 -3.80
C SER A 25 -1.33 9.83 -2.42
N LEU A 26 -0.53 8.77 -2.36
CA LEU A 26 -0.02 8.19 -1.13
C LEU A 26 0.95 9.14 -0.41
N PHE A 27 1.84 9.80 -1.14
CA PHE A 27 2.81 10.74 -0.57
C PHE A 27 2.19 12.08 -0.13
N GLN A 28 0.90 12.30 -0.39
CA GLN A 28 0.14 13.37 0.26
C GLN A 28 -0.39 12.99 1.65
N SER A 29 -0.09 11.77 2.12
CA SER A 29 -0.57 11.29 3.43
C SER A 29 -0.10 12.20 4.56
N THR A 30 -1.04 12.47 5.47
CA THR A 30 -0.78 13.19 6.72
C THR A 30 -0.13 12.34 7.80
N TYR A 31 -0.08 11.02 7.61
CA TYR A 31 0.50 10.09 8.58
C TYR A 31 2.03 10.20 8.61
N PRO A 32 2.65 10.47 9.78
CA PRO A 32 4.06 10.90 9.82
C PRO A 32 5.07 9.75 9.72
N ASN A 33 4.67 8.50 9.96
CA ASN A 33 5.60 7.38 10.11
C ASN A 33 5.27 6.24 9.14
N LEU A 34 5.58 6.49 7.86
CA LEU A 34 5.33 5.55 6.75
C LEU A 34 6.61 4.91 6.24
N GLU A 35 6.51 3.65 5.88
CA GLU A 35 7.45 2.90 5.06
C GLU A 35 6.70 2.41 3.83
N VAL A 36 7.20 2.71 2.63
CA VAL A 36 6.56 2.29 1.37
C VAL A 36 7.44 1.27 0.68
N ILE A 37 6.87 0.09 0.43
CA ILE A 37 7.53 -1.05 -0.21
C ILE A 37 6.77 -1.38 -1.48
N VAL A 38 7.38 -1.18 -2.63
CA VAL A 38 6.86 -1.64 -3.91
C VAL A 38 7.53 -2.97 -4.26
N VAL A 39 6.72 -4.01 -4.43
CA VAL A 39 7.20 -5.33 -4.83
C VAL A 39 6.93 -5.50 -6.33
N ASP A 40 7.97 -5.32 -7.13
CA ASP A 40 7.90 -5.54 -8.56
C ASP A 40 7.85 -7.04 -8.86
N ASN A 41 6.78 -7.47 -9.51
CA ASN A 41 6.54 -8.87 -9.86
C ASN A 41 7.13 -9.25 -11.23
N GLY A 42 8.35 -8.78 -11.53
CA GLY A 42 9.04 -9.07 -12.78
C GLY A 42 8.46 -8.29 -13.95
N SER A 43 8.26 -6.98 -13.77
CA SER A 43 7.82 -6.07 -14.85
C SER A 43 8.81 -6.10 -16.02
N SER A 44 8.28 -5.96 -17.21
CA SER A 44 9.04 -5.88 -18.46
C SER A 44 9.12 -4.46 -19.03
N ASP A 45 8.45 -3.50 -18.37
CA ASP A 45 8.54 -2.08 -18.65
C ASP A 45 9.61 -1.41 -17.76
N ASP A 46 9.79 -0.10 -17.90
CA ASP A 46 10.81 0.65 -17.15
C ASP A 46 10.38 1.01 -15.72
N SER A 47 9.40 0.30 -15.13
CA SER A 47 8.83 0.61 -13.80
C SER A 47 9.87 0.65 -12.70
N VAL A 48 10.79 -0.29 -12.68
CA VAL A 48 11.85 -0.38 -11.65
C VAL A 48 12.81 0.79 -11.73
N ASP A 49 13.31 1.10 -12.92
CA ASP A 49 14.24 2.21 -13.14
C ASP A 49 13.56 3.56 -12.87
N TRP A 50 12.29 3.68 -13.26
CA TRP A 50 11.47 4.84 -12.96
C TRP A 50 11.30 5.05 -11.45
N LEU A 51 10.98 3.98 -10.68
CA LEU A 51 10.87 4.03 -9.21
C LEU A 51 12.18 4.50 -8.58
N LYS A 52 13.30 3.88 -8.94
CA LYS A 52 14.62 4.21 -8.40
C LYS A 52 15.02 5.65 -8.68
N THR A 53 14.61 6.19 -9.83
CA THR A 53 14.93 7.55 -10.25
C THR A 53 14.04 8.60 -9.59
N ASN A 54 12.72 8.36 -9.52
CA ASN A 54 11.75 9.38 -9.12
C ASN A 54 11.28 9.25 -7.66
N HIS A 55 11.43 8.06 -7.05
CA HIS A 55 10.94 7.76 -5.71
C HIS A 55 12.00 7.06 -4.86
N SER A 56 13.15 7.71 -4.65
CA SER A 56 14.28 7.14 -3.88
C SER A 56 13.94 6.76 -2.44
N GLN A 57 12.83 7.26 -1.90
CA GLN A 57 12.30 6.92 -0.56
C GLN A 57 11.52 5.60 -0.53
N VAL A 58 11.18 5.03 -1.68
CA VAL A 58 10.49 3.75 -1.81
C VAL A 58 11.50 2.61 -1.74
N ILE A 59 11.18 1.59 -0.93
CA ILE A 59 11.92 0.32 -0.95
C ILE A 59 11.39 -0.50 -2.12
N VAL A 60 12.24 -0.78 -3.10
CA VAL A 60 11.89 -1.58 -4.27
C VAL A 60 12.43 -2.99 -4.10
N ILE A 61 11.55 -3.98 -4.18
CA ILE A 61 11.91 -5.40 -4.18
C ILE A 61 11.56 -5.99 -5.54
N GLU A 62 12.54 -6.57 -6.20
CA GLU A 62 12.40 -7.12 -7.54
C GLU A 62 12.29 -8.65 -7.48
N ASN A 63 11.19 -9.21 -7.97
CA ASN A 63 11.01 -10.64 -8.14
C ASN A 63 11.40 -11.06 -9.55
N ASP A 64 12.05 -12.21 -9.70
CA ASP A 64 12.45 -12.76 -11.02
C ASP A 64 11.24 -13.12 -11.91
N LYS A 65 10.05 -13.23 -11.35
CA LYS A 65 8.81 -13.59 -12.04
C LYS A 65 7.58 -13.07 -11.33
N ASN A 66 6.46 -13.04 -12.03
CA ASN A 66 5.18 -12.68 -11.45
C ASN A 66 4.67 -13.76 -10.48
N LEU A 67 4.67 -13.45 -9.18
CA LEU A 67 4.18 -14.31 -8.10
C LEU A 67 2.68 -14.11 -7.82
N GLY A 68 2.01 -13.25 -8.59
CA GLY A 68 0.65 -12.80 -8.33
C GLY A 68 0.55 -11.84 -7.13
N TYR A 69 -0.67 -11.37 -6.88
CA TYR A 69 -0.92 -10.38 -5.83
C TYR A 69 -0.51 -10.90 -4.44
N ALA A 70 -1.00 -12.08 -4.05
CA ALA A 70 -0.70 -12.66 -2.74
C ALA A 70 0.79 -12.95 -2.54
N GLY A 71 1.47 -13.45 -3.59
CA GLY A 71 2.92 -13.69 -3.56
C GLY A 71 3.70 -12.39 -3.35
N GLY A 72 3.37 -11.34 -4.08
CA GLY A 72 3.97 -10.02 -3.90
C GLY A 72 3.70 -9.44 -2.50
N CYS A 73 2.48 -9.56 -1.98
CA CYS A 73 2.16 -9.16 -0.62
C CYS A 73 3.03 -9.88 0.42
N ASN A 74 3.20 -11.20 0.28
CA ASN A 74 4.02 -11.99 1.21
C ASN A 74 5.49 -11.56 1.18
N VAL A 75 6.04 -11.34 -0.02
CA VAL A 75 7.43 -10.86 -0.18
C VAL A 75 7.60 -9.50 0.52
N GLY A 76 6.68 -8.56 0.28
CA GLY A 76 6.72 -7.25 0.92
C GLY A 76 6.55 -7.31 2.44
N ALA A 77 5.66 -8.18 2.94
CA ALA A 77 5.44 -8.35 4.37
C ALA A 77 6.70 -8.86 5.11
N LEU A 78 7.47 -9.76 4.48
CA LEU A 78 8.74 -10.26 5.05
C LEU A 78 9.82 -9.18 5.15
N ALA A 79 9.76 -8.15 4.32
CA ALA A 79 10.71 -7.03 4.34
C ALA A 79 10.23 -5.84 5.19
N ALA A 80 8.97 -5.83 5.57
CA ALA A 80 8.35 -4.75 6.33
C ALA A 80 8.90 -4.67 7.75
N SER A 81 9.03 -3.45 8.28
CA SER A 81 9.49 -3.19 9.64
C SER A 81 8.45 -2.43 10.49
N GLY A 82 7.27 -2.17 9.93
CA GLY A 82 6.17 -1.48 10.61
C GLY A 82 5.39 -2.39 11.55
N GLU A 83 4.84 -1.79 12.60
CA GLU A 83 3.89 -2.44 13.51
C GLU A 83 2.56 -2.75 12.80
N TYR A 84 2.20 -1.94 11.81
CA TYR A 84 1.03 -2.15 10.96
C TYR A 84 1.46 -2.42 9.52
N LEU A 85 0.80 -3.40 8.88
CA LEU A 85 0.99 -3.75 7.48
C LEU A 85 -0.25 -3.33 6.68
N LEU A 86 -0.07 -2.43 5.72
CA LEU A 86 -1.11 -2.01 4.79
C LEU A 86 -0.85 -2.60 3.40
N PHE A 87 -1.68 -3.52 2.97
CA PHE A 87 -1.64 -4.07 1.61
C PHE A 87 -2.47 -3.20 0.68
N LEU A 88 -1.84 -2.65 -0.34
CA LEU A 88 -2.40 -1.65 -1.22
C LEU A 88 -2.28 -2.07 -2.69
N ASN A 89 -3.35 -1.96 -3.46
CA ASN A 89 -3.26 -2.13 -4.91
C ASN A 89 -2.58 -0.90 -5.54
N ASN A 90 -1.81 -1.13 -6.61
CA ASN A 90 -1.12 -0.08 -7.35
C ASN A 90 -2.04 0.82 -8.19
N ASP A 91 -3.33 0.49 -8.30
CA ASP A 91 -4.35 1.20 -9.09
C ASP A 91 -5.40 1.93 -8.20
N THR A 92 -4.96 2.44 -7.05
CA THR A 92 -5.82 3.11 -6.07
C THR A 92 -5.37 4.56 -5.82
N ILE A 93 -6.33 5.44 -5.55
CA ILE A 93 -6.11 6.84 -5.15
C ILE A 93 -6.66 7.04 -3.74
N HIS A 94 -5.94 7.78 -2.92
CA HIS A 94 -6.17 7.87 -1.49
C HIS A 94 -6.45 9.31 -1.05
N ASN A 95 -7.31 9.44 -0.02
CA ASN A 95 -7.38 10.68 0.74
C ASN A 95 -6.14 10.81 1.65
N PRO A 96 -5.64 12.02 1.90
CA PRO A 96 -4.43 12.21 2.70
C PRO A 96 -4.50 11.63 4.12
N ASP A 97 -5.68 11.55 4.72
CA ASP A 97 -5.91 11.10 6.09
C ASP A 97 -6.24 9.60 6.23
N PHE A 98 -6.30 8.85 5.12
CA PHE A 98 -6.82 7.49 5.15
C PHE A 98 -5.99 6.53 6.03
N VAL A 99 -4.65 6.65 6.00
CA VAL A 99 -3.76 5.81 6.85
C VAL A 99 -3.94 6.17 8.31
N GLU A 100 -4.04 7.47 8.62
CA GLU A 100 -4.24 7.95 9.98
C GLU A 100 -5.53 7.41 10.59
N LEU A 101 -6.64 7.49 9.85
CA LEU A 101 -7.93 6.98 10.30
C LEU A 101 -7.91 5.47 10.59
N LEU A 102 -7.23 4.69 9.75
CA LEU A 102 -7.11 3.24 9.93
C LEU A 102 -6.22 2.89 11.13
N ALA A 103 -5.08 3.55 11.27
CA ALA A 103 -4.14 3.32 12.36
C ALA A 103 -4.75 3.72 13.71
N ASP A 104 -5.36 4.91 13.79
CA ASP A 104 -6.03 5.39 15.01
C ASP A 104 -7.18 4.46 15.42
N PHE A 105 -7.92 3.92 14.45
CA PHE A 105 -8.96 2.93 14.75
C PHE A 105 -8.39 1.67 15.40
N LEU A 106 -7.28 1.13 14.88
CA LEU A 106 -6.63 -0.04 15.46
C LEU A 106 -6.04 0.27 16.84
N ASP A 107 -5.44 1.44 17.02
CA ASP A 107 -4.88 1.87 18.31
C ASP A 107 -5.96 1.93 19.40
N LEU A 108 -7.15 2.43 19.06
CA LEU A 108 -8.29 2.51 19.97
C LEU A 108 -9.00 1.18 20.22
N ASN A 109 -8.80 0.18 19.35
CA ASN A 109 -9.53 -1.08 19.39
C ASN A 109 -8.58 -2.28 19.42
N SER A 110 -7.93 -2.53 20.57
CA SER A 110 -6.89 -3.56 20.74
C SER A 110 -7.32 -5.00 20.37
N LYS A 111 -8.62 -5.28 20.35
CA LYS A 111 -9.19 -6.60 19.98
C LYS A 111 -9.43 -6.74 18.47
N VAL A 112 -9.23 -5.67 17.70
CA VAL A 112 -9.39 -5.69 16.24
C VAL A 112 -8.03 -6.00 15.62
N ALA A 113 -7.96 -7.07 14.84
CA ALA A 113 -6.73 -7.49 14.17
C ALA A 113 -6.57 -6.87 12.77
N ALA A 114 -7.68 -6.54 12.11
CA ALA A 114 -7.67 -6.00 10.75
C ALA A 114 -8.79 -5.00 10.52
N VAL A 115 -8.55 -3.99 9.68
CA VAL A 115 -9.52 -2.99 9.28
C VAL A 115 -9.39 -2.71 7.78
N GLN A 116 -10.51 -2.41 7.14
CA GLN A 116 -10.55 -2.06 5.72
C GLN A 116 -11.26 -0.71 5.54
N PRO A 117 -10.71 0.21 4.71
CA PRO A 117 -11.39 1.45 4.39
C PRO A 117 -12.57 1.20 3.44
N LYS A 118 -13.48 2.16 3.36
CA LYS A 118 -14.51 2.19 2.33
C LYS A 118 -13.86 2.44 0.97
N ILE A 119 -14.05 1.52 0.03
CA ILE A 119 -13.54 1.63 -1.33
C ILE A 119 -14.66 2.15 -2.24
N LEU A 120 -14.36 3.21 -3.00
CA LEU A 120 -15.26 3.82 -3.97
C LEU A 120 -14.76 3.53 -5.39
N ASN A 121 -15.70 3.40 -6.34
CA ASN A 121 -15.31 3.31 -7.74
C ASN A 121 -14.84 4.69 -8.21
N TYR A 122 -13.63 4.76 -8.80
CA TYR A 122 -13.04 6.01 -9.27
C TYR A 122 -13.91 6.76 -10.29
N PHE A 123 -14.56 6.02 -11.21
CA PHE A 123 -15.39 6.59 -12.27
C PHE A 123 -16.85 6.85 -11.87
N HIS A 124 -17.31 6.31 -10.74
CA HIS A 124 -18.70 6.38 -10.26
C HIS A 124 -18.75 6.75 -8.79
N LYS A 125 -18.24 7.91 -8.44
CA LYS A 125 -18.17 8.41 -7.05
C LYS A 125 -19.52 8.44 -6.33
N GLU A 126 -20.63 8.53 -7.09
CA GLU A 126 -21.99 8.62 -6.55
C GLU A 126 -22.65 7.26 -6.22
N ARG A 127 -22.08 6.15 -6.69
CA ARG A 127 -22.58 4.80 -6.42
C ARG A 127 -21.43 3.90 -5.98
N PRO A 128 -21.25 3.68 -4.67
CA PRO A 128 -20.25 2.75 -4.18
C PRO A 128 -20.64 1.34 -4.63
N LYS A 129 -20.11 0.87 -5.75
CA LYS A 129 -19.98 -0.57 -5.95
C LYS A 129 -18.82 -0.99 -5.08
N VAL A 130 -19.10 -1.81 -4.09
CA VAL A 130 -18.06 -2.53 -3.35
C VAL A 130 -17.32 -3.38 -4.38
N LEU A 131 -16.27 -2.84 -4.95
CA LEU A 131 -15.28 -3.63 -5.65
C LEU A 131 -14.52 -4.39 -4.57
N ASN A 132 -14.48 -5.72 -4.68
CA ASN A 132 -13.70 -6.62 -3.80
C ASN A 132 -12.19 -6.40 -4.02
N ARG A 133 -11.70 -5.19 -3.80
CA ARG A 133 -10.28 -4.87 -3.76
C ARG A 133 -9.87 -4.81 -2.31
N ILE A 134 -8.98 -5.70 -1.95
CA ILE A 134 -8.60 -5.96 -0.56
C ILE A 134 -7.55 -4.93 -0.16
N LEU A 135 -7.95 -4.01 0.70
CA LEU A 135 -7.08 -3.12 1.46
C LEU A 135 -7.23 -3.51 2.92
N TYR A 136 -6.23 -4.21 3.47
CA TYR A 136 -6.23 -4.55 4.90
C TYR A 136 -5.06 -3.85 5.57
N LEU A 137 -5.36 -3.10 6.63
CA LEU A 137 -4.36 -2.77 7.63
C LEU A 137 -4.42 -3.86 8.69
N LEU A 138 -3.34 -4.61 8.80
CA LEU A 138 -3.18 -5.68 9.79
C LEU A 138 -2.21 -5.20 10.87
N ARG A 139 -2.52 -5.55 12.13
CA ARG A 139 -1.53 -5.49 13.19
C ARG A 139 -0.59 -6.70 13.05
N ASP A 140 0.70 -6.44 12.96
CA ASP A 140 1.69 -7.51 13.06
C ASP A 140 1.59 -8.15 14.45
N GLN A 141 1.45 -9.47 14.50
CA GLN A 141 1.32 -10.21 15.75
C GLN A 141 2.67 -10.79 16.22
N GLY A 142 3.80 -10.36 15.58
CA GLY A 142 5.16 -10.74 16.02
C GLY A 142 5.44 -12.23 15.90
#